data_52000fe43c113002f8aaaca382a6dcd0
#
_entry.id   52000fe43c113002f8aaaca382a6dcd0
#
_cell.length_a   1.000
_cell.length_b   1.000
_cell.length_c   1.000
_cell.angle_alpha   90.00
_cell.angle_beta   90.00
_cell.angle_gamma   90.00
#
_symmetry.space_group_name_H-M   'P 1'
#
loop_
_entity.id
_entity.type
_entity.pdbx_description
1 polymer ?
#
loop_
_entity_poly.entity_id
_entity_poly.type
_entity_poly.pdbx_seq_one_letter_code
_entity_poly.pdbx_strand_id
1 'polypeptide(L)'
;MRINNMLPVTLFAVSLFLASSICAQTNTNKSSFKPKPSYAAHLSVGQVLFGTGDVRGYGILVAVEKSVFKKSVRPFPTFQVGFGLNFETGIRKPVNILYPSGVFEESSYGQTSKTSGWATFKYHPFKHSMDGFSVTVGPTLGITQATSEKSVGFSYDPFLGVIRKSVLATENHFGMGYRIAVQQQFAIKDHLFIGFRADFSNDVYGDINTFLGGGISYKF
;
A
#
# COMPACT_ATOMS: atom_id res chain seq x y z
N MET A 1 -19.84 12.18 -7.76
CA MET A 1 -19.00 11.49 -6.76
C MET A 1 -19.44 10.02 -6.70
N ARG A 2 -18.71 9.09 -7.34
CA ARG A 2 -19.09 7.65 -7.39
C ARG A 2 -18.37 6.89 -6.28
N ILE A 3 -18.97 6.89 -5.09
CA ILE A 3 -18.50 6.11 -3.92
C ILE A 3 -18.80 4.59 -4.09
N ASN A 4 -19.63 4.21 -5.08
CA ASN A 4 -20.20 2.86 -5.16
C ASN A 4 -19.24 1.72 -5.55
N ASN A 5 -18.02 2.01 -6.01
CA ASN A 5 -17.10 0.95 -6.47
C ASN A 5 -16.04 0.54 -5.41
N MET A 6 -15.91 1.26 -4.30
CA MET A 6 -14.97 0.88 -3.24
C MET A 6 -15.56 -0.09 -2.21
N LEU A 7 -16.89 -0.05 -2.01
CA LEU A 7 -17.57 -0.90 -1.04
C LEU A 7 -17.34 -2.41 -1.26
N PRO A 8 -17.43 -2.96 -2.51
CA PRO A 8 -17.23 -4.40 -2.71
C PRO A 8 -15.77 -4.84 -2.49
N VAL A 9 -14.79 -4.00 -2.80
CA VAL A 9 -13.36 -4.36 -2.63
C VAL A 9 -12.98 -4.35 -1.15
N THR A 10 -13.47 -3.39 -0.38
CA THR A 10 -13.25 -3.34 1.07
C THR A 10 -13.99 -4.45 1.79
N LEU A 11 -15.24 -4.76 1.43
CA LEU A 11 -15.98 -5.89 1.97
C LEU A 11 -15.33 -7.24 1.63
N PHE A 12 -14.81 -7.41 0.41
CA PHE A 12 -14.09 -8.61 0.00
C PHE A 12 -12.77 -8.77 0.76
N ALA A 13 -11.99 -7.70 0.94
CA ALA A 13 -10.78 -7.73 1.74
C ALA A 13 -11.05 -8.07 3.22
N VAL A 14 -12.09 -7.49 3.82
CA VAL A 14 -12.50 -7.77 5.20
C VAL A 14 -13.04 -9.20 5.34
N SER A 15 -13.81 -9.71 4.39
CA SER A 15 -14.31 -11.09 4.41
C SER A 15 -13.19 -12.13 4.21
N LEU A 16 -12.20 -11.86 3.37
CA LEU A 16 -10.99 -12.68 3.25
C LEU A 16 -10.18 -12.67 4.55
N PHE A 17 -10.08 -11.51 5.21
CA PHE A 17 -9.42 -11.37 6.51
C PHE A 17 -10.12 -12.20 7.60
N LEU A 18 -11.46 -12.16 7.65
CA LEU A 18 -12.25 -12.93 8.62
C LEU A 18 -12.23 -14.43 8.30
N ALA A 19 -12.36 -14.82 7.05
CA ALA A 19 -12.32 -16.23 6.64
C ALA A 19 -10.93 -16.87 6.90
N SER A 20 -9.86 -16.14 6.64
CA SER A 20 -8.51 -16.62 6.91
C SER A 20 -8.20 -16.74 8.41
N SER A 21 -8.82 -15.90 9.24
CA SER A 21 -8.70 -15.98 10.70
C SER A 21 -9.37 -17.25 11.26
N ILE A 22 -10.47 -17.71 10.65
CA ILE A 22 -11.17 -18.94 11.04
C ILE A 22 -10.38 -20.19 10.63
N CYS A 23 -9.78 -20.20 9.44
CA CYS A 23 -8.94 -21.31 8.98
C CYS A 23 -7.63 -21.47 9.77
N ALA A 24 -7.07 -20.38 10.31
CA ALA A 24 -5.85 -20.43 11.12
C ALA A 24 -6.06 -21.10 12.49
N GLN A 25 -7.30 -21.20 12.97
CA GLN A 25 -7.62 -21.83 14.26
C GLN A 25 -7.54 -23.36 14.24
N THR A 26 -7.54 -24.01 13.07
CA THR A 26 -7.65 -25.48 12.97
C THR A 26 -6.31 -26.21 12.91
N ASN A 27 -5.17 -25.51 12.80
CA ASN A 27 -3.84 -26.14 12.64
C ASN A 27 -2.86 -25.83 13.77
N THR A 28 -3.27 -26.01 15.03
CA THR A 28 -2.33 -26.01 16.15
C THR A 28 -1.68 -27.37 16.37
N ASN A 29 -0.95 -27.86 15.38
CA ASN A 29 0.01 -28.93 15.65
C ASN A 29 1.20 -28.32 16.41
N LYS A 30 1.40 -28.81 17.63
CA LYS A 30 2.52 -28.49 18.53
C LYS A 30 3.85 -28.83 17.85
N SER A 31 4.38 -27.95 17.03
CA SER A 31 5.76 -28.07 16.60
C SER A 31 6.67 -27.61 17.74
N SER A 32 7.65 -28.40 18.09
CA SER A 32 8.69 -28.07 19.08
C SER A 32 9.45 -26.84 18.58
N PHE A 33 9.14 -25.68 19.15
CA PHE A 33 9.74 -24.41 18.75
C PHE A 33 11.22 -24.35 19.08
N LYS A 34 12.08 -24.33 18.06
CA LYS A 34 13.50 -23.97 18.14
C LYS A 34 13.67 -22.47 18.52
N PRO A 35 14.85 -22.08 19.06
CA PRO A 35 15.12 -20.68 19.44
C PRO A 35 14.85 -19.72 18.27
N LYS A 36 14.24 -18.59 18.56
CA LYS A 36 13.57 -17.72 17.61
C LYS A 36 14.51 -16.86 16.80
N PRO A 37 14.21 -16.70 15.53
CA PRO A 37 14.90 -15.73 14.69
C PRO A 37 14.71 -14.32 15.27
N SER A 38 15.80 -13.57 15.33
CA SER A 38 15.79 -12.19 15.79
C SER A 38 15.50 -11.19 14.67
N TYR A 39 15.56 -11.63 13.42
CA TYR A 39 15.31 -10.81 12.24
C TYR A 39 14.23 -11.40 11.36
N ALA A 40 13.55 -10.54 10.61
CA ALA A 40 12.62 -10.94 9.58
C ALA A 40 12.79 -10.04 8.35
N ALA A 41 12.79 -10.64 7.17
CA ALA A 41 12.71 -9.95 5.90
C ALA A 41 11.31 -10.13 5.30
N HIS A 42 10.77 -9.07 4.73
CA HIS A 42 9.44 -9.06 4.12
C HIS A 42 9.52 -8.54 2.70
N LEU A 43 8.81 -9.20 1.80
CA LEU A 43 8.56 -8.74 0.44
C LEU A 43 7.05 -8.78 0.21
N SER A 44 6.47 -7.66 -0.19
CA SER A 44 5.05 -7.58 -0.53
C SER A 44 4.87 -6.91 -1.89
N VAL A 45 3.90 -7.38 -2.65
CA VAL A 45 3.47 -6.80 -3.91
C VAL A 45 1.97 -6.57 -3.86
N GLY A 46 1.49 -5.48 -4.43
CA GLY A 46 0.08 -5.16 -4.34
C GLY A 46 -0.37 -4.01 -5.21
N GLN A 47 -1.64 -3.70 -5.10
CA GLN A 47 -2.28 -2.57 -5.73
C GLN A 47 -2.11 -1.33 -4.87
N VAL A 48 -1.86 -0.20 -5.52
CA VAL A 48 -1.76 1.12 -4.88
C VAL A 48 -2.88 2.02 -5.41
N LEU A 49 -3.46 2.78 -4.49
CA LEU A 49 -4.38 3.86 -4.79
C LEU A 49 -3.74 5.16 -4.32
N PHE A 50 -3.45 6.06 -5.26
CA PHE A 50 -2.88 7.37 -4.98
C PHE A 50 -3.97 8.42 -4.83
N GLY A 51 -3.79 9.32 -3.87
CA GLY A 51 -4.72 10.40 -3.58
C GLY A 51 -6.08 9.87 -3.13
N THR A 52 -7.15 10.44 -3.65
CA THR A 52 -8.54 10.03 -3.38
C THR A 52 -8.95 8.74 -4.13
N GLY A 53 -7.98 8.02 -4.73
CA GLY A 53 -8.21 6.79 -5.49
C GLY A 53 -8.37 7.02 -7.00
N ASP A 54 -8.06 8.22 -7.49
CA ASP A 54 -8.16 8.58 -8.91
C ASP A 54 -7.06 7.93 -9.76
N VAL A 55 -5.88 7.70 -9.15
CA VAL A 55 -4.75 7.04 -9.81
C VAL A 55 -4.57 5.65 -9.19
N ARG A 56 -4.69 4.62 -10.01
CA ARG A 56 -4.46 3.24 -9.62
C ARG A 56 -3.13 2.75 -10.14
N GLY A 57 -2.45 1.94 -9.33
CA GLY A 57 -1.15 1.43 -9.69
C GLY A 57 -0.77 0.18 -8.94
N TYR A 58 0.52 -0.11 -8.97
CA TYR A 58 1.12 -1.25 -8.30
C TYR A 58 2.30 -0.78 -7.45
N GLY A 59 2.58 -1.53 -6.41
CA GLY A 59 3.70 -1.26 -5.52
C GLY A 59 4.42 -2.53 -5.11
N ILE A 60 5.70 -2.35 -4.79
CA ILE A 60 6.56 -3.35 -4.19
C ILE A 60 7.10 -2.77 -2.89
N LEU A 61 6.98 -3.55 -1.83
CA LEU A 61 7.46 -3.19 -0.51
C LEU A 61 8.46 -4.24 -0.04
N VAL A 62 9.63 -3.78 0.41
CA VAL A 62 10.65 -4.61 1.05
C VAL A 62 10.91 -4.05 2.44
N ALA A 63 10.96 -4.90 3.45
CA ALA A 63 11.30 -4.47 4.81
C ALA A 63 12.17 -5.51 5.52
N VAL A 64 13.01 -5.01 6.42
CA VAL A 64 13.78 -5.84 7.36
C VAL A 64 13.47 -5.36 8.75
N GLU A 65 13.12 -6.28 9.62
CA GLU A 65 12.68 -6.01 10.99
C GLU A 65 13.48 -6.86 11.97
N LYS A 66 13.70 -6.31 13.16
CA LYS A 66 14.40 -6.96 14.27
C LYS A 66 13.49 -7.02 15.48
N SER A 67 13.48 -8.15 16.16
CA SER A 67 12.80 -8.28 17.44
C SER A 67 13.48 -7.43 18.53
N VAL A 68 12.69 -6.62 19.24
CA VAL A 68 13.20 -5.79 20.34
C VAL A 68 13.53 -6.67 21.56
N PHE A 69 12.77 -7.74 21.81
CA PHE A 69 12.96 -8.62 22.95
C PHE A 69 13.53 -9.97 22.53
N LYS A 70 14.73 -10.31 23.01
CA LYS A 70 15.46 -11.55 22.68
C LYS A 70 14.79 -12.85 23.15
N LYS A 71 13.92 -12.78 24.16
CA LYS A 71 13.28 -13.96 24.76
C LYS A 71 11.76 -13.93 24.58
N SER A 72 11.28 -14.08 23.38
CA SER A 72 9.85 -14.30 23.18
C SER A 72 9.58 -15.79 22.99
N VAL A 73 8.65 -16.39 23.72
CA VAL A 73 8.25 -17.82 23.57
C VAL A 73 7.30 -18.00 22.36
N ARG A 74 7.09 -16.97 21.53
CA ARG A 74 6.11 -16.94 20.45
C ARG A 74 6.72 -16.96 19.06
N PRO A 75 6.00 -17.46 18.05
CA PRO A 75 6.41 -17.38 16.67
C PRO A 75 6.55 -15.92 16.17
N PHE A 76 5.74 -15.02 16.73
CA PHE A 76 5.80 -13.60 16.44
C PHE A 76 6.18 -12.83 17.71
N PRO A 77 7.33 -12.13 17.71
CA PRO A 77 7.71 -11.28 18.83
C PRO A 77 6.72 -10.14 19.01
N THR A 78 6.46 -9.76 20.27
CA THR A 78 5.45 -8.73 20.56
C THR A 78 5.76 -7.39 19.89
N PHE A 79 7.06 -7.00 19.87
CA PHE A 79 7.51 -5.78 19.22
C PHE A 79 8.69 -6.04 18.30
N GLN A 80 8.65 -5.42 17.14
CA GLN A 80 9.74 -5.40 16.16
C GLN A 80 9.98 -3.97 15.71
N VAL A 81 11.24 -3.66 15.42
CA VAL A 81 11.65 -2.40 14.80
C VAL A 81 12.44 -2.71 13.54
N GLY A 82 12.38 -1.84 12.56
CA GLY A 82 13.08 -2.08 11.33
C GLY A 82 13.02 -0.91 10.37
N PHE A 83 13.32 -1.24 9.12
CA PHE A 83 13.32 -0.30 8.01
C PHE A 83 12.69 -0.97 6.79
N GLY A 84 11.94 -0.19 6.03
CA GLY A 84 11.35 -0.62 4.77
C GLY A 84 11.60 0.37 3.65
N LEU A 85 11.61 -0.16 2.43
CA LEU A 85 11.59 0.58 1.17
C LEU A 85 10.33 0.25 0.41
N ASN A 86 9.78 1.24 -0.25
CA ASN A 86 8.55 1.12 -1.00
C ASN A 86 8.70 1.81 -2.37
N PHE A 87 8.28 1.11 -3.41
CA PHE A 87 8.28 1.56 -4.79
C PHE A 87 6.87 1.43 -5.33
N GLU A 88 6.27 2.54 -5.66
CA GLU A 88 4.88 2.62 -6.12
C GLU A 88 4.81 3.35 -7.46
N THR A 89 3.97 2.88 -8.37
CA THR A 89 3.70 3.56 -9.64
C THR A 89 2.25 3.40 -10.02
N GLY A 90 1.65 4.44 -10.57
CA GLY A 90 0.27 4.45 -11.01
C GLY A 90 0.06 5.33 -12.22
N ILE A 91 -0.97 5.01 -13.00
CA ILE A 91 -1.35 5.73 -14.20
C ILE A 91 -2.85 6.01 -14.13
N ARG A 92 -3.22 7.27 -14.31
CA ARG A 92 -4.58 7.69 -14.60
C ARG A 92 -4.73 7.81 -16.11
N LYS A 93 -5.63 7.02 -16.68
CA LYS A 93 -5.99 7.14 -18.10
C LYS A 93 -6.96 8.31 -18.27
N PRO A 94 -6.86 9.05 -19.37
CA PRO A 94 -7.86 10.06 -19.72
C PRO A 94 -9.24 9.39 -19.87
N VAL A 95 -10.25 10.02 -19.30
CA VAL A 95 -11.65 9.59 -19.41
C VAL A 95 -12.41 10.68 -20.14
N ASN A 96 -12.96 10.36 -21.31
CA ASN A 96 -13.85 11.28 -22.01
C ASN A 96 -15.21 11.26 -21.32
N ILE A 97 -15.63 12.40 -20.80
CA ILE A 97 -16.94 12.57 -20.18
C ILE A 97 -17.82 13.32 -21.18
N LEU A 98 -18.87 12.64 -21.66
CA LEU A 98 -19.89 13.26 -22.50
C LEU A 98 -20.93 13.90 -21.60
N TYR A 99 -21.03 15.23 -21.65
CA TYR A 99 -22.11 15.96 -20.99
C TYR A 99 -23.35 16.08 -21.94
N PRO A 100 -24.56 16.15 -21.38
CA PRO A 100 -25.77 16.39 -22.19
C PRO A 100 -25.73 17.66 -23.02
N SER A 101 -24.87 18.62 -22.65
CA SER A 101 -24.63 19.88 -23.38
C SER A 101 -23.68 19.75 -24.57
N GLY A 102 -23.14 18.54 -24.85
CA GLY A 102 -22.18 18.32 -25.93
C GLY A 102 -20.75 18.79 -25.62
N VAL A 103 -20.46 19.23 -24.41
CA VAL A 103 -19.11 19.62 -24.01
C VAL A 103 -18.36 18.37 -23.56
N PHE A 104 -17.25 18.07 -24.24
CA PHE A 104 -16.32 17.01 -23.84
C PHE A 104 -15.33 17.57 -22.81
N GLU A 105 -15.40 17.12 -21.58
CA GLU A 105 -14.33 17.31 -20.62
C GLU A 105 -13.44 16.08 -20.65
N GLU A 106 -12.23 16.24 -21.19
CA GLU A 106 -11.22 15.22 -21.18
C GLU A 106 -10.51 15.26 -19.82
N SER A 107 -10.63 14.20 -19.04
CA SER A 107 -9.83 14.10 -17.83
C SER A 107 -8.37 13.88 -18.23
N SER A 108 -7.48 14.70 -17.71
CA SER A 108 -6.07 14.72 -18.07
C SER A 108 -5.35 13.42 -17.71
N TYR A 109 -4.42 13.02 -18.59
CA TYR A 109 -3.45 11.96 -18.29
C TYR A 109 -2.66 12.29 -17.02
N GLY A 110 -2.42 11.29 -16.17
CA GLY A 110 -1.59 11.42 -14.99
C GLY A 110 -0.79 10.14 -14.75
N GLN A 111 0.48 10.31 -14.44
CA GLN A 111 1.36 9.25 -13.97
C GLN A 111 1.99 9.67 -12.68
N THR A 112 1.98 8.79 -11.68
CA THR A 112 2.62 9.03 -10.39
C THR A 112 3.55 7.87 -10.08
N SER A 113 4.77 8.20 -9.66
CA SER A 113 5.73 7.23 -9.15
C SER A 113 6.25 7.74 -7.81
N LYS A 114 6.28 6.86 -6.80
CA LYS A 114 6.75 7.20 -5.46
C LYS A 114 7.76 6.16 -5.00
N THR A 115 8.89 6.66 -4.52
CA THR A 115 9.90 5.86 -3.83
C THR A 115 10.04 6.40 -2.42
N SER A 116 9.85 5.57 -1.42
CA SER A 116 9.93 5.98 -0.02
C SER A 116 10.63 4.97 0.86
N GLY A 117 11.41 5.48 1.82
CA GLY A 117 11.92 4.73 2.95
C GLY A 117 11.12 5.04 4.20
N TRP A 118 10.98 4.08 5.11
CA TRP A 118 10.23 4.25 6.34
C TRP A 118 10.80 3.43 7.48
N ALA A 119 10.82 4.00 8.69
CA ALA A 119 11.11 3.26 9.90
C ALA A 119 9.87 2.48 10.33
N THR A 120 10.04 1.24 10.80
CA THR A 120 8.93 0.37 11.20
C THR A 120 8.93 0.15 12.69
N PHE A 121 7.78 0.38 13.32
CA PHE A 121 7.47 -0.05 14.67
C PHE A 121 6.28 -0.99 14.58
N LYS A 122 6.54 -2.30 14.68
CA LYS A 122 5.53 -3.34 14.53
C LYS A 122 5.15 -3.92 15.88
N TYR A 123 3.86 -4.03 16.11
CA TYR A 123 3.25 -4.63 17.29
C TYR A 123 2.35 -5.81 16.94
N HIS A 124 2.51 -6.93 17.62
CA HIS A 124 1.67 -8.12 17.53
C HIS A 124 0.77 -8.22 18.78
N PRO A 125 -0.50 -7.77 18.70
CA PRO A 125 -1.39 -7.67 19.87
C PRO A 125 -1.85 -9.02 20.41
N PHE A 126 -1.98 -10.03 19.54
CA PHE A 126 -2.59 -11.31 19.91
C PHE A 126 -1.56 -12.38 20.23
N LYS A 127 -1.88 -13.24 21.22
CA LYS A 127 -0.95 -14.24 21.75
C LYS A 127 -1.14 -15.65 21.19
N HIS A 128 -2.33 -15.98 20.72
CA HIS A 128 -2.71 -17.37 20.37
C HIS A 128 -3.37 -17.49 19.00
N SER A 129 -4.64 -17.15 18.88
CA SER A 129 -5.44 -17.44 17.69
C SER A 129 -5.11 -16.58 16.47
N MET A 130 -4.53 -15.39 16.68
CA MET A 130 -4.18 -14.44 15.62
C MET A 130 -2.71 -13.99 15.72
N ASP A 131 -1.82 -14.91 16.05
CA ASP A 131 -0.40 -14.62 16.26
C ASP A 131 0.27 -13.93 15.06
N GLY A 132 -0.22 -14.17 13.84
CA GLY A 132 0.26 -13.53 12.62
C GLY A 132 -0.25 -12.12 12.38
N PHE A 133 -1.22 -11.63 13.17
CA PHE A 133 -1.73 -10.28 13.02
C PHE A 133 -0.77 -9.27 13.61
N SER A 134 -0.55 -8.17 12.90
CA SER A 134 0.31 -7.08 13.37
C SER A 134 -0.18 -5.73 12.88
N VAL A 135 0.11 -4.72 13.68
CA VAL A 135 -0.02 -3.31 13.33
C VAL A 135 1.37 -2.72 13.27
N THR A 136 1.67 -1.99 12.21
CA THR A 136 2.95 -1.32 12.00
C THR A 136 2.70 0.17 11.83
N VAL A 137 3.49 0.99 12.48
CA VAL A 137 3.48 2.45 12.31
C VAL A 137 4.90 2.94 12.11
N GLY A 138 5.06 4.06 11.44
CA GLY A 138 6.37 4.70 11.35
C GLY A 138 6.40 5.94 10.47
N PRO A 139 7.42 6.78 10.68
CA PRO A 139 7.69 7.91 9.79
C PRO A 139 8.18 7.41 8.44
N THR A 140 7.86 8.17 7.40
CA THR A 140 8.27 7.90 6.01
C THR A 140 8.92 9.14 5.41
N LEU A 141 9.92 8.89 4.56
CA LEU A 141 10.58 9.89 3.74
C LEU A 141 10.58 9.38 2.30
N GLY A 142 10.25 10.23 1.34
CA GLY A 142 10.18 9.76 -0.03
C GLY A 142 10.23 10.86 -1.07
N ILE A 143 10.39 10.42 -2.31
CA ILE A 143 10.32 11.24 -3.52
C ILE A 143 9.11 10.77 -4.30
N THR A 144 8.23 11.70 -4.61
CA THR A 144 7.09 11.50 -5.51
C THR A 144 7.36 12.26 -6.81
N GLN A 145 7.28 11.56 -7.92
CA GLN A 145 7.31 12.13 -9.26
C GLN A 145 5.90 12.04 -9.84
N ALA A 146 5.29 13.17 -10.11
CA ALA A 146 3.97 13.26 -10.72
C ALA A 146 4.08 13.93 -12.09
N THR A 147 3.62 13.24 -13.12
CA THR A 147 3.46 13.80 -14.47
C THR A 147 1.99 14.00 -14.73
N SER A 148 1.59 15.21 -15.01
CA SER A 148 0.21 15.57 -15.30
C SER A 148 0.13 16.51 -16.50
N GLU A 149 -1.03 16.48 -17.13
CA GLU A 149 -1.32 17.38 -18.24
C GLU A 149 -1.72 18.76 -17.70
N LYS A 150 -0.95 19.79 -18.04
CA LYS A 150 -1.24 21.18 -17.69
C LYS A 150 -1.78 21.93 -18.89
N SER A 151 -2.90 22.64 -18.70
CA SER A 151 -3.43 23.54 -19.74
C SER A 151 -2.49 24.73 -19.90
N VAL A 152 -2.04 24.96 -21.13
CA VAL A 152 -1.18 26.11 -21.49
C VAL A 152 -1.93 27.16 -22.30
N GLY A 153 -3.19 26.91 -22.66
CA GLY A 153 -4.00 27.87 -23.38
C GLY A 153 -5.14 27.22 -24.13
N PHE A 154 -5.89 28.05 -24.83
CA PHE A 154 -6.97 27.64 -25.72
C PHE A 154 -6.68 28.15 -27.11
N SER A 155 -7.04 27.35 -28.13
CA SER A 155 -7.09 27.81 -29.52
C SER A 155 -8.51 27.62 -30.02
N TYR A 156 -8.93 28.53 -30.92
CA TYR A 156 -10.20 28.40 -31.61
C TYR A 156 -9.97 27.73 -32.97
N ASP A 157 -10.69 26.65 -33.20
CA ASP A 157 -10.77 25.99 -34.50
C ASP A 157 -12.17 26.24 -35.08
N PRO A 158 -12.29 26.70 -36.35
CA PRO A 158 -13.58 27.01 -36.95
C PRO A 158 -14.54 25.82 -37.05
N PHE A 159 -14.02 24.62 -37.08
CA PHE A 159 -14.80 23.36 -37.22
C PHE A 159 -15.03 22.65 -35.90
N LEU A 160 -14.06 22.70 -34.97
CA LEU A 160 -14.08 21.98 -33.70
C LEU A 160 -14.39 22.88 -32.49
N GLY A 161 -14.47 24.21 -32.70
CA GLY A 161 -14.69 25.18 -31.63
C GLY A 161 -13.43 25.44 -30.81
N VAL A 162 -13.57 25.56 -29.49
CA VAL A 162 -12.45 25.85 -28.59
C VAL A 162 -11.68 24.57 -28.30
N ILE A 163 -10.42 24.54 -28.68
CA ILE A 163 -9.49 23.45 -28.40
C ILE A 163 -8.59 23.84 -27.23
N ARG A 164 -8.57 23.03 -26.19
CA ARG A 164 -7.64 23.18 -25.08
C ARG A 164 -6.26 22.68 -25.49
N LYS A 165 -5.24 23.52 -25.40
CA LYS A 165 -3.84 23.13 -25.54
C LYS A 165 -3.30 22.71 -24.19
N SER A 166 -2.73 21.51 -24.10
CA SER A 166 -2.10 21.00 -22.90
C SER A 166 -0.66 20.53 -23.17
N VAL A 167 0.16 20.58 -22.17
CA VAL A 167 1.51 20.01 -22.18
C VAL A 167 1.70 19.11 -20.98
N LEU A 168 2.47 18.05 -21.13
CA LEU A 168 2.85 17.19 -20.02
C LEU A 168 3.89 17.92 -19.17
N ALA A 169 3.60 18.12 -17.90
CA ALA A 169 4.50 18.69 -16.92
C ALA A 169 4.83 17.63 -15.86
N THR A 170 6.10 17.49 -15.55
CA THR A 170 6.58 16.59 -14.49
C THR A 170 7.03 17.41 -13.30
N GLU A 171 6.53 17.07 -12.13
CA GLU A 171 6.88 17.68 -10.86
C GLU A 171 7.48 16.61 -9.94
N ASN A 172 8.54 16.97 -9.23
CA ASN A 172 9.18 16.14 -8.24
C ASN A 172 8.99 16.77 -6.87
N HIS A 173 8.52 15.98 -5.91
CA HIS A 173 8.35 16.42 -4.53
C HIS A 173 9.14 15.51 -3.61
N PHE A 174 9.89 16.10 -2.68
CA PHE A 174 10.43 15.37 -1.54
C PHE A 174 9.48 15.56 -0.37
N GLY A 175 8.91 14.48 0.14
CA GLY A 175 7.94 14.50 1.22
C GLY A 175 8.38 13.67 2.40
N MET A 176 8.00 14.13 3.59
CA MET A 176 8.02 13.35 4.82
C MET A 176 6.59 13.14 5.30
N GLY A 177 6.35 12.05 5.98
CA GLY A 177 5.02 11.73 6.46
C GLY A 177 5.01 10.57 7.43
N TYR A 178 3.88 9.89 7.49
CA TYR A 178 3.72 8.70 8.30
C TYR A 178 3.07 7.58 7.52
N ARG A 179 3.30 6.34 7.98
CA ARG A 179 2.69 5.13 7.43
C ARG A 179 2.11 4.30 8.56
N ILE A 180 0.91 3.79 8.32
CA ILE A 180 0.23 2.83 9.20
C ILE A 180 -0.09 1.61 8.35
N ALA A 181 0.22 0.42 8.85
CA ALA A 181 -0.08 -0.82 8.16
C ALA A 181 -0.70 -1.84 9.10
N VAL A 182 -1.60 -2.65 8.56
CA VAL A 182 -2.09 -3.87 9.18
C VAL A 182 -1.67 -5.05 8.32
N GLN A 183 -1.23 -6.12 8.96
CA GLN A 183 -0.75 -7.31 8.27
C GLN A 183 -1.22 -8.56 9.00
N GLN A 184 -1.65 -9.57 8.22
CA GLN A 184 -1.89 -10.92 8.72
C GLN A 184 -0.94 -11.88 8.03
N GLN A 185 -0.22 -12.69 8.80
CA GLN A 185 0.75 -13.68 8.33
C GLN A 185 0.33 -15.09 8.74
N PHE A 186 0.62 -16.07 7.89
CA PHE A 186 0.36 -17.49 8.09
C PHE A 186 1.67 -18.25 7.90
N ALA A 187 1.99 -19.14 8.80
CA ALA A 187 3.18 -19.99 8.70
C ALA A 187 2.96 -21.05 7.60
N ILE A 188 3.88 -21.12 6.65
CA ILE A 188 3.96 -22.23 5.69
C ILE A 188 4.99 -23.26 6.20
N LYS A 189 6.12 -22.77 6.72
CA LYS A 189 7.19 -23.53 7.33
C LYS A 189 7.75 -22.73 8.51
N ASP A 190 8.66 -23.33 9.29
CA ASP A 190 9.24 -22.74 10.51
C ASP A 190 9.73 -21.31 10.35
N HIS A 191 10.27 -20.95 9.19
CA HIS A 191 10.85 -19.64 8.92
C HIS A 191 10.14 -18.87 7.79
N LEU A 192 9.24 -19.53 7.04
CA LEU A 192 8.58 -18.96 5.87
C LEU A 192 7.11 -18.70 6.15
N PHE A 193 6.69 -17.47 5.90
CA PHE A 193 5.33 -17.01 6.10
C PHE A 193 4.80 -16.36 4.82
N ILE A 194 3.51 -16.52 4.57
CA ILE A 194 2.76 -15.79 3.56
C ILE A 194 1.75 -14.89 4.27
N GLY A 195 1.38 -13.78 3.68
CA GLY A 195 0.39 -12.92 4.33
C GLY A 195 -0.19 -11.86 3.42
N PHE A 196 -1.17 -11.17 3.98
CA PHE A 196 -1.84 -10.02 3.38
C PHE A 196 -1.48 -8.77 4.17
N ARG A 197 -1.40 -7.66 3.46
CA ARG A 197 -1.02 -6.37 4.04
C ARG A 197 -1.87 -5.26 3.44
N ALA A 198 -2.35 -4.38 4.30
CA ALA A 198 -2.97 -3.13 3.94
C ALA A 198 -2.20 -1.99 4.60
N ASP A 199 -1.77 -1.01 3.80
CA ASP A 199 -1.06 0.17 4.26
C ASP A 199 -1.84 1.42 3.93
N PHE A 200 -1.69 2.39 4.79
CA PHE A 200 -2.10 3.77 4.60
C PHE A 200 -0.88 4.67 4.85
N SER A 201 -0.59 5.56 3.95
CA SER A 201 0.45 6.57 4.13
C SER A 201 -0.07 7.95 3.76
N ASN A 202 0.37 8.96 4.50
CA ASN A 202 0.10 10.36 4.22
C ASN A 202 1.39 11.15 4.38
N ASP A 203 1.61 12.15 3.55
CA ASP A 203 2.77 13.03 3.63
C ASP A 203 2.38 14.48 3.87
N VAL A 204 3.37 15.35 4.03
CA VAL A 204 3.16 16.79 4.32
C VAL A 204 2.47 17.55 3.20
N TYR A 205 2.43 17.00 1.99
CA TYR A 205 1.71 17.58 0.85
C TYR A 205 0.26 17.12 0.80
N GLY A 206 -0.17 16.25 1.75
CA GLY A 206 -1.52 15.71 1.79
C GLY A 206 -1.75 14.55 0.81
N ASP A 207 -0.68 14.01 0.24
CA ASP A 207 -0.77 12.84 -0.63
C ASP A 207 -1.08 11.59 0.18
N ILE A 208 -2.30 11.12 0.04
CA ILE A 208 -2.78 9.91 0.68
C ILE A 208 -2.57 8.74 -0.28
N ASN A 209 -1.87 7.70 0.18
CA ASN A 209 -1.70 6.47 -0.58
C ASN A 209 -2.19 5.29 0.24
N THR A 210 -2.89 4.40 -0.43
CA THR A 210 -3.35 3.12 0.14
C THR A 210 -2.75 1.99 -0.67
N PHE A 211 -2.10 1.04 0.01
CA PHE A 211 -1.56 -0.17 -0.58
C PHE A 211 -2.35 -1.38 -0.04
N LEU A 212 -2.74 -2.27 -0.95
CA LEU A 212 -3.35 -3.55 -0.63
C LEU A 212 -2.57 -4.65 -1.36
N GLY A 213 -1.96 -5.56 -0.62
CA GLY A 213 -1.10 -6.55 -1.24
C GLY A 213 -0.95 -7.85 -0.47
N GLY A 214 -0.32 -8.79 -1.14
CA GLY A 214 0.15 -10.05 -0.55
C GLY A 214 1.67 -10.09 -0.52
N GLY A 215 2.21 -10.93 0.33
CA GLY A 215 3.66 -11.04 0.42
C GLY A 215 4.15 -12.26 1.17
N ILE A 216 5.45 -12.42 1.12
CA ILE A 216 6.20 -13.45 1.82
C ILE A 216 7.09 -12.82 2.88
N SER A 217 7.34 -13.56 3.94
CA SER A 217 8.25 -13.17 5.00
C SER A 217 9.12 -14.34 5.39
N TYR A 218 10.40 -14.06 5.57
CA TYR A 218 11.37 -15.04 6.04
C TYR A 218 11.98 -14.57 7.36
N LYS A 219 12.01 -15.46 8.35
CA LYS A 219 12.59 -15.19 9.69
C LYS A 219 13.89 -15.94 9.85
N PHE A 220 14.95 -15.28 10.31
CA PHE A 220 16.31 -15.80 10.48
C PHE A 220 16.99 -15.22 11.72
#